data_767cb36a04c5470197551a1f04fa40f5
#
_entry.id   767cb36a04c5470197551a1f04fa40f5
#
_cell.length_a   1.000
_cell.length_b   1.000
_cell.length_c   1.000
_cell.angle_alpha   90.00
_cell.angle_beta   90.00
_cell.angle_gamma   90.00
#
_symmetry.space_group_name_H-M   'P 1'
#
loop_
_entity.id
_entity.type
_entity.pdbx_description
1 polymer ?
#
loop_
_entity_poly.entity_id
_entity_poly.type
_entity_poly.pdbx_seq_one_letter_code
_entity_poly.pdbx_strand_id
1 'polypeptide(L)'
;MEPETIIDKWVIFNDKYKTIWMYIILISVGIASTVADWMVGIFSLSDFIFGFILICLIISNNYRITVKQIIGILILLGILSANIVVNYYNNDLFVLKTGIAALIKVAYYAVVLVGCYNLIKNRKQEKRLLKIINVIAILVSIIGIYITLAIYLNGKLPYEFFWKFTRTDATSYLYDGIEHLYRTRSIFSEPSYLGYYLNIVLGMNYFNKWDIKINKYISLFITVTIILTFSYSSIAVMLVIQVLHFFTLTNLKKIRFNWFYLLCLIALIIVISLFWDIIQVTIIDRTMSILDGTDYSTRGRLLESWQYVNHEHIFMGNGIGHTPSIWNIYAYILSDVGLIVFLLFCLLTIFIVVSNAKLGILFICLNFQKGGYLSPEFWLFLLMIVIFMGNGYFKKDKVGIFNKIN
;
A
#
# COMPACT_ATOMS: atom_id res chain seq x y z
N MET A 1 -34.33 6.60 42.22
CA MET A 1 -33.20 6.53 41.27
C MET A 1 -33.10 5.08 40.83
N GLU A 2 -33.46 4.80 39.61
CA GLU A 2 -33.22 3.47 39.05
C GLU A 2 -31.70 3.20 39.01
N PRO A 3 -31.22 2.01 39.32
CA PRO A 3 -29.80 1.72 39.28
C PRO A 3 -29.34 1.79 37.84
N GLU A 4 -28.38 2.68 37.54
CA GLU A 4 -27.69 2.74 36.22
C GLU A 4 -27.22 1.33 35.85
N THR A 5 -27.69 0.83 34.73
CA THR A 5 -27.29 -0.47 34.24
C THR A 5 -25.82 -0.43 33.79
N ILE A 6 -25.15 -1.58 33.76
CA ILE A 6 -23.78 -1.72 33.23
C ILE A 6 -23.72 -1.16 31.79
N ILE A 7 -24.83 -1.29 31.06
CA ILE A 7 -24.97 -0.80 29.67
C ILE A 7 -24.94 0.73 29.65
N ASP A 8 -25.65 1.42 30.56
CA ASP A 8 -25.67 2.88 30.63
C ASP A 8 -24.29 3.44 30.98
N LYS A 9 -23.59 2.86 31.93
CA LYS A 9 -22.19 3.21 32.25
C LYS A 9 -21.26 3.02 31.04
N TRP A 10 -21.45 1.95 30.26
CA TRP A 10 -20.69 1.67 29.07
C TRP A 10 -20.96 2.67 27.96
N VAL A 11 -22.20 3.07 27.74
CA VAL A 11 -22.58 4.10 26.74
C VAL A 11 -21.96 5.44 27.10
N ILE A 12 -22.06 5.87 28.37
CA ILE A 12 -21.46 7.12 28.87
C ILE A 12 -19.94 7.10 28.71
N PHE A 13 -19.29 5.98 29.07
CA PHE A 13 -17.85 5.78 28.90
C PHE A 13 -17.45 5.91 27.43
N ASN A 14 -18.14 5.24 26.51
CA ASN A 14 -17.84 5.28 25.08
C ASN A 14 -17.99 6.67 24.49
N ASP A 15 -19.03 7.44 24.83
CA ASP A 15 -19.19 8.79 24.33
C ASP A 15 -18.09 9.74 24.83
N LYS A 16 -17.68 9.61 26.09
CA LYS A 16 -16.57 10.38 26.68
C LYS A 16 -15.24 10.11 25.99
N TYR A 17 -14.96 8.85 25.63
CA TYR A 17 -13.67 8.44 25.03
C TYR A 17 -13.71 8.23 23.52
N LYS A 18 -14.79 8.59 22.87
CA LYS A 18 -15.02 8.39 21.42
C LYS A 18 -13.89 8.94 20.53
N THR A 19 -13.35 10.09 20.90
CA THR A 19 -12.24 10.71 20.18
C THR A 19 -10.95 9.91 20.36
N ILE A 20 -10.72 9.37 21.55
CA ILE A 20 -9.53 8.55 21.87
C ILE A 20 -9.57 7.25 21.08
N TRP A 21 -10.68 6.52 21.09
CA TRP A 21 -10.87 5.31 20.30
C TRP A 21 -10.59 5.53 18.81
N MET A 22 -11.09 6.64 18.28
CA MET A 22 -10.85 6.99 16.90
C MET A 22 -9.36 7.20 16.61
N TYR A 23 -8.60 7.91 17.46
CA TYR A 23 -7.16 8.06 17.29
C TYR A 23 -6.42 6.72 17.39
N ILE A 24 -6.78 5.87 18.34
CA ILE A 24 -6.21 4.53 18.49
C ILE A 24 -6.37 3.75 17.18
N ILE A 25 -7.58 3.71 16.61
CA ILE A 25 -7.84 2.98 15.37
C ILE A 25 -7.05 3.57 14.20
N LEU A 26 -7.02 4.90 14.03
CA LEU A 26 -6.30 5.55 12.93
C LEU A 26 -4.78 5.33 13.02
N ILE A 27 -4.22 5.39 14.24
CA ILE A 27 -2.80 5.11 14.49
C ILE A 27 -2.50 3.63 14.19
N SER A 28 -3.36 2.73 14.65
CA SER A 28 -3.21 1.29 14.39
C SER A 28 -3.25 0.96 12.89
N VAL A 29 -4.15 1.59 12.12
CA VAL A 29 -4.17 1.48 10.64
C VAL A 29 -2.85 1.95 10.02
N GLY A 30 -2.31 3.08 10.50
CA GLY A 30 -1.03 3.59 10.02
C GLY A 30 0.15 2.67 10.36
N ILE A 31 0.22 2.15 11.61
CA ILE A 31 1.28 1.23 12.03
C ILE A 31 1.18 -0.10 11.29
N ALA A 32 -0.02 -0.65 11.11
CA ALA A 32 -0.22 -1.91 10.40
C ALA A 32 0.41 -1.89 9.00
N SER A 33 0.44 -0.74 8.33
CA SER A 33 1.07 -0.61 7.01
C SER A 33 2.61 -0.69 7.02
N THR A 34 3.25 -0.56 8.20
CA THR A 34 4.71 -0.54 8.32
C THR A 34 5.31 -1.82 8.88
N VAL A 35 4.50 -2.67 9.53
CA VAL A 35 4.96 -3.90 10.21
C VAL A 35 4.42 -5.18 9.56
N ALA A 36 3.97 -5.09 8.31
CA ALA A 36 3.43 -6.24 7.59
C ALA A 36 4.50 -7.34 7.32
N ASP A 37 5.76 -6.95 7.26
CA ASP A 37 6.90 -7.87 7.12
C ASP A 37 7.40 -8.46 8.45
N TRP A 38 6.87 -8.02 9.59
CA TRP A 38 7.23 -8.54 10.89
C TRP A 38 6.43 -9.82 11.17
N MET A 39 7.14 -10.91 11.34
CA MET A 39 6.52 -12.23 11.50
C MET A 39 6.50 -12.65 12.96
N VAL A 40 5.33 -13.09 13.42
CA VAL A 40 5.12 -13.72 14.72
C VAL A 40 4.55 -15.11 14.45
N GLY A 41 5.44 -16.11 14.38
CA GLY A 41 5.07 -17.42 13.89
C GLY A 41 4.70 -17.39 12.40
N ILE A 42 3.51 -17.89 12.07
CA ILE A 42 2.99 -17.93 10.68
C ILE A 42 2.19 -16.67 10.29
N PHE A 43 1.93 -15.77 11.23
CA PHE A 43 1.17 -14.55 11.02
C PHE A 43 2.08 -13.33 10.98
N SER A 44 1.69 -12.30 10.23
CA SER A 44 2.33 -11.01 10.32
C SER A 44 1.85 -10.23 11.55
N LEU A 45 2.68 -9.34 12.08
CA LEU A 45 2.25 -8.46 13.18
C LEU A 45 1.05 -7.59 12.76
N SER A 46 0.93 -7.25 11.49
CA SER A 46 -0.23 -6.54 10.94
C SER A 46 -1.53 -7.34 11.06
N ASP A 47 -1.48 -8.68 10.97
CA ASP A 47 -2.67 -9.52 11.19
C ASP A 47 -3.20 -9.36 12.62
N PHE A 48 -2.32 -9.30 13.62
CA PHE A 48 -2.72 -9.04 15.02
C PHE A 48 -3.25 -7.61 15.20
N ILE A 49 -2.62 -6.61 14.55
CA ILE A 49 -3.11 -5.23 14.61
C ILE A 49 -4.50 -5.11 13.95
N PHE A 50 -4.78 -5.84 12.89
CA PHE A 50 -6.12 -5.90 12.29
C PHE A 50 -7.16 -6.46 13.28
N GLY A 51 -6.81 -7.52 14.03
CA GLY A 51 -7.66 -8.05 15.11
C GLY A 51 -7.89 -7.01 16.21
N PHE A 52 -6.84 -6.31 16.62
CA PHE A 52 -6.96 -5.21 17.58
C PHE A 52 -7.86 -4.09 17.07
N ILE A 53 -7.70 -3.68 15.79
CA ILE A 53 -8.58 -2.69 15.16
C ILE A 53 -10.04 -3.15 15.19
N LEU A 54 -10.32 -4.40 14.83
CA LEU A 54 -11.67 -4.96 14.83
C LEU A 54 -12.27 -4.93 16.24
N ILE A 55 -11.52 -5.35 17.25
CA ILE A 55 -11.92 -5.30 18.66
C ILE A 55 -12.22 -3.85 19.08
N CYS A 56 -11.34 -2.89 18.75
CA CYS A 56 -11.56 -1.48 19.04
C CYS A 56 -12.81 -0.91 18.35
N LEU A 57 -13.06 -1.29 17.09
CA LEU A 57 -14.27 -0.89 16.35
C LEU A 57 -15.55 -1.40 17.01
N ILE A 58 -15.55 -2.65 17.50
CA ILE A 58 -16.70 -3.27 18.16
C ILE A 58 -16.89 -2.63 19.53
N ILE A 59 -15.85 -2.58 20.37
CA ILE A 59 -15.91 -2.03 21.74
C ILE A 59 -16.35 -0.57 21.72
N SER A 60 -15.86 0.24 20.78
CA SER A 60 -16.21 1.65 20.66
C SER A 60 -17.59 1.91 20.01
N ASN A 61 -18.32 0.85 19.69
CA ASN A 61 -19.61 0.91 18.95
C ASN A 61 -19.52 1.72 17.64
N ASN A 62 -18.35 1.68 17.00
CA ASN A 62 -18.10 2.36 15.74
C ASN A 62 -18.11 1.41 14.54
N TYR A 63 -18.22 0.10 14.76
CA TYR A 63 -18.33 -0.86 13.68
C TYR A 63 -19.70 -0.71 13.00
N ARG A 64 -19.67 -0.33 11.75
CA ARG A 64 -20.87 -0.18 10.91
C ARG A 64 -20.63 -0.82 9.56
N ILE A 65 -21.60 -1.58 9.10
CA ILE A 65 -21.59 -2.20 7.78
C ILE A 65 -22.96 -2.00 7.13
N THR A 66 -22.98 -1.68 5.85
CA THR A 66 -24.25 -1.55 5.10
C THR A 66 -24.62 -2.88 4.46
N VAL A 67 -25.92 -3.08 4.21
CA VAL A 67 -26.42 -4.29 3.54
C VAL A 67 -25.72 -4.51 2.20
N LYS A 68 -25.48 -3.45 1.41
CA LYS A 68 -24.76 -3.53 0.13
C LYS A 68 -23.32 -4.06 0.30
N GLN A 69 -22.65 -3.65 1.36
CA GLN A 69 -21.28 -4.14 1.66
C GLN A 69 -21.29 -5.60 2.10
N ILE A 70 -22.28 -6.00 2.92
CA ILE A 70 -22.46 -7.41 3.30
C ILE A 70 -22.68 -8.27 2.04
N ILE A 71 -23.59 -7.87 1.17
CA ILE A 71 -23.85 -8.58 -0.09
C ILE A 71 -22.57 -8.66 -0.93
N GLY A 72 -21.82 -7.58 -1.07
CA GLY A 72 -20.55 -7.57 -1.80
C GLY A 72 -19.50 -8.54 -1.23
N ILE A 73 -19.36 -8.58 0.10
CA ILE A 73 -18.47 -9.53 0.77
C ILE A 73 -18.96 -10.96 0.55
N LEU A 74 -20.25 -11.23 0.70
CA LEU A 74 -20.81 -12.57 0.50
C LEU A 74 -20.66 -13.05 -0.93
N ILE A 75 -20.84 -12.19 -1.93
CA ILE A 75 -20.59 -12.52 -3.34
C ILE A 75 -19.13 -12.89 -3.55
N LEU A 76 -18.19 -12.07 -3.05
CA LEU A 76 -16.76 -12.36 -3.15
C LEU A 76 -16.41 -13.70 -2.51
N LEU A 77 -16.86 -13.92 -1.27
CA LEU A 77 -16.60 -15.18 -0.54
C LEU A 77 -17.29 -16.37 -1.24
N GLY A 78 -18.48 -16.19 -1.81
CA GLY A 78 -19.17 -17.20 -2.60
C GLY A 78 -18.36 -17.63 -3.82
N ILE A 79 -17.81 -16.68 -4.58
CA ILE A 79 -16.95 -16.96 -5.73
C ILE A 79 -15.68 -17.70 -5.29
N LEU A 80 -15.03 -17.26 -4.21
CA LEU A 80 -13.83 -17.91 -3.68
C LEU A 80 -14.13 -19.30 -3.11
N SER A 81 -15.29 -19.49 -2.48
CA SER A 81 -15.73 -20.82 -2.01
C SER A 81 -16.00 -21.77 -3.18
N ALA A 82 -16.62 -21.29 -4.26
CA ALA A 82 -16.80 -22.07 -5.48
C ALA A 82 -15.44 -22.46 -6.10
N ASN A 83 -14.46 -21.54 -6.10
CA ASN A 83 -13.08 -21.83 -6.52
C ASN A 83 -12.47 -22.98 -5.71
N ILE A 84 -12.63 -22.97 -4.38
CA ILE A 84 -12.14 -24.05 -3.49
C ILE A 84 -12.79 -25.38 -3.86
N VAL A 85 -14.14 -25.40 -4.00
CA VAL A 85 -14.88 -26.62 -4.30
C VAL A 85 -14.44 -27.20 -5.65
N VAL A 86 -14.36 -26.37 -6.69
CA VAL A 86 -13.99 -26.86 -8.03
C VAL A 86 -12.55 -27.39 -8.04
N ASN A 87 -11.60 -26.66 -7.41
CA ASN A 87 -10.20 -27.12 -7.36
C ASN A 87 -10.04 -28.37 -6.49
N TYR A 88 -10.82 -28.53 -5.44
CA TYR A 88 -10.79 -29.75 -4.61
C TYR A 88 -11.12 -31.03 -5.39
N TYR A 89 -12.04 -30.94 -6.38
CA TYR A 89 -12.41 -32.10 -7.20
C TYR A 89 -11.61 -32.26 -8.49
N ASN A 90 -10.98 -31.19 -9.00
CA ASN A 90 -10.36 -31.20 -10.33
C ASN A 90 -8.83 -30.94 -10.30
N ASN A 91 -8.24 -30.67 -9.14
CA ASN A 91 -6.80 -30.38 -9.03
C ASN A 91 -6.17 -31.22 -7.93
N ASP A 92 -5.45 -32.26 -8.31
CA ASP A 92 -4.80 -33.19 -7.39
C ASP A 92 -3.77 -32.53 -6.47
N LEU A 93 -3.23 -31.38 -6.87
CA LEU A 93 -2.26 -30.60 -6.08
C LEU A 93 -2.94 -29.67 -5.07
N PHE A 94 -4.27 -29.57 -5.10
CA PHE A 94 -4.99 -28.66 -4.24
C PHE A 94 -5.12 -29.17 -2.80
N VAL A 95 -4.66 -28.37 -1.84
CA VAL A 95 -4.71 -28.67 -0.41
C VAL A 95 -5.85 -27.88 0.23
N LEU A 96 -6.94 -28.55 0.59
CA LEU A 96 -8.16 -27.93 1.14
C LEU A 96 -7.88 -27.02 2.35
N LYS A 97 -6.97 -27.43 3.25
CA LYS A 97 -6.58 -26.66 4.44
C LYS A 97 -6.00 -25.28 4.05
N THR A 98 -5.17 -25.22 3.02
CA THR A 98 -4.57 -23.98 2.49
C THR A 98 -5.64 -23.08 1.89
N GLY A 99 -6.54 -23.63 1.08
CA GLY A 99 -7.65 -22.89 0.47
C GLY A 99 -8.60 -22.28 1.52
N ILE A 100 -9.01 -23.06 2.54
CA ILE A 100 -9.86 -22.58 3.62
C ILE A 100 -9.14 -21.48 4.43
N ALA A 101 -7.86 -21.66 4.75
CA ALA A 101 -7.09 -20.64 5.49
C ALA A 101 -7.01 -19.33 4.71
N ALA A 102 -6.77 -19.40 3.39
CA ALA A 102 -6.75 -18.23 2.51
C ALA A 102 -8.12 -17.54 2.44
N LEU A 103 -9.21 -18.31 2.33
CA LEU A 103 -10.57 -17.77 2.33
C LEU A 103 -10.89 -17.03 3.64
N ILE A 104 -10.58 -17.63 4.80
CA ILE A 104 -10.76 -17.00 6.11
C ILE A 104 -9.96 -15.70 6.19
N LYS A 105 -8.74 -15.69 5.67
CA LYS A 105 -7.86 -14.52 5.66
C LYS A 105 -8.44 -13.38 4.82
N VAL A 106 -8.95 -13.67 3.64
CA VAL A 106 -9.64 -12.68 2.79
C VAL A 106 -10.90 -12.14 3.47
N ALA A 107 -11.74 -13.02 4.06
CA ALA A 107 -12.94 -12.62 4.80
C ALA A 107 -12.58 -11.67 5.96
N TYR A 108 -11.55 -12.03 6.72
CA TYR A 108 -11.05 -11.24 7.84
C TYR A 108 -10.61 -9.84 7.40
N TYR A 109 -9.79 -9.75 6.35
CA TYR A 109 -9.34 -8.46 5.83
C TYR A 109 -10.50 -7.61 5.31
N ALA A 110 -11.43 -8.21 4.56
CA ALA A 110 -12.60 -7.51 4.02
C ALA A 110 -13.46 -6.91 5.14
N VAL A 111 -13.72 -7.66 6.22
CA VAL A 111 -14.49 -7.22 7.38
C VAL A 111 -13.82 -6.05 8.09
N VAL A 112 -12.51 -6.13 8.37
CA VAL A 112 -11.75 -5.05 9.02
C VAL A 112 -11.71 -3.80 8.14
N LEU A 113 -11.47 -3.98 6.83
CA LEU A 113 -11.40 -2.86 5.87
C LEU A 113 -12.71 -2.08 5.81
N VAL A 114 -13.83 -2.79 5.69
CA VAL A 114 -15.16 -2.17 5.62
C VAL A 114 -15.46 -1.39 6.90
N GLY A 115 -15.12 -1.94 8.07
CA GLY A 115 -15.25 -1.25 9.34
C GLY A 115 -14.43 0.04 9.39
N CYS A 116 -13.15 -0.02 9.01
CA CYS A 116 -12.25 1.14 8.93
C CYS A 116 -12.76 2.19 7.93
N TYR A 117 -13.14 1.76 6.72
CA TYR A 117 -13.68 2.64 5.69
C TYR A 117 -14.90 3.42 6.20
N ASN A 118 -15.87 2.70 6.79
CA ASN A 118 -17.10 3.31 7.28
C ASN A 118 -16.84 4.27 8.45
N LEU A 119 -15.95 3.92 9.38
CA LEU A 119 -15.54 4.83 10.46
C LEU A 119 -14.97 6.12 9.90
N ILE A 120 -13.99 6.01 8.97
CA ILE A 120 -13.25 7.15 8.43
C ILE A 120 -14.21 8.06 7.64
N LYS A 121 -15.06 7.48 6.78
CA LYS A 121 -16.03 8.23 5.97
C LYS A 121 -17.14 8.86 6.79
N ASN A 122 -17.78 8.10 7.69
CA ASN A 122 -18.90 8.60 8.50
C ASN A 122 -18.47 9.69 9.47
N ARG A 123 -17.22 9.63 9.95
CA ARG A 123 -16.65 10.61 10.88
C ARG A 123 -15.83 11.72 10.18
N LYS A 124 -15.71 11.68 8.84
CA LYS A 124 -14.94 12.64 8.02
C LYS A 124 -13.48 12.77 8.52
N GLN A 125 -12.83 11.62 8.74
CA GLN A 125 -11.49 11.55 9.33
C GLN A 125 -10.34 11.45 8.31
N GLU A 126 -10.60 11.62 7.03
CA GLU A 126 -9.63 11.50 5.94
C GLU A 126 -8.39 12.39 6.19
N LYS A 127 -8.63 13.64 6.63
CA LYS A 127 -7.54 14.58 6.93
C LYS A 127 -6.67 14.12 8.10
N ARG A 128 -7.29 13.55 9.15
CA ARG A 128 -6.55 13.04 10.32
C ARG A 128 -5.76 11.80 9.96
N LEU A 129 -6.38 10.87 9.23
CA LEU A 129 -5.70 9.67 8.74
C LEU A 129 -4.46 10.05 7.92
N LEU A 130 -4.58 10.95 6.94
CA LEU A 130 -3.45 11.36 6.11
C LEU A 130 -2.34 12.02 6.93
N LYS A 131 -2.67 12.83 7.93
CA LYS A 131 -1.68 13.41 8.85
C LYS A 131 -0.94 12.33 9.65
N ILE A 132 -1.67 11.36 10.22
CA ILE A 132 -1.09 10.27 11.01
C ILE A 132 -0.14 9.43 10.15
N ILE A 133 -0.56 9.06 8.94
CA ILE A 133 0.28 8.30 8.01
C ILE A 133 1.55 9.07 7.65
N ASN A 134 1.47 10.38 7.44
CA ASN A 134 2.66 11.19 7.18
C ASN A 134 3.61 11.25 8.39
N VAL A 135 3.08 11.34 9.61
CA VAL A 135 3.90 11.28 10.83
C VAL A 135 4.63 9.93 10.92
N ILE A 136 3.91 8.83 10.67
CA ILE A 136 4.50 7.49 10.67
C ILE A 136 5.55 7.37 9.54
N ALA A 137 5.28 7.89 8.35
CA ALA A 137 6.25 7.89 7.24
C ALA A 137 7.53 8.66 7.59
N ILE A 138 7.42 9.81 8.28
CA ILE A 138 8.56 10.57 8.77
C ILE A 138 9.35 9.74 9.80
N LEU A 139 8.68 9.13 10.78
CA LEU A 139 9.34 8.32 11.81
C LEU A 139 10.08 7.13 11.18
N VAL A 140 9.45 6.42 10.27
CA VAL A 140 10.06 5.30 9.54
C VAL A 140 11.25 5.77 8.70
N SER A 141 11.15 6.93 8.05
CA SER A 141 12.24 7.52 7.29
C SER A 141 13.44 7.90 8.19
N ILE A 142 13.18 8.51 9.34
CA ILE A 142 14.22 8.87 10.32
C ILE A 142 14.91 7.60 10.84
N ILE A 143 14.15 6.56 11.20
CA ILE A 143 14.70 5.27 11.62
C ILE A 143 15.56 4.67 10.49
N GLY A 144 15.10 4.75 9.25
CA GLY A 144 15.87 4.26 8.11
C GLY A 144 17.20 4.97 7.93
N ILE A 145 17.21 6.28 7.99
CA ILE A 145 18.44 7.09 7.91
C ILE A 145 19.36 6.77 9.10
N TYR A 146 18.82 6.68 10.32
CA TYR A 146 19.57 6.30 11.50
C TYR A 146 20.27 4.94 11.34
N ILE A 147 19.54 3.91 10.89
CA ILE A 147 20.11 2.57 10.69
C ILE A 147 21.20 2.62 9.61
N THR A 148 20.95 3.30 8.50
CA THR A 148 21.95 3.44 7.42
C THR A 148 23.23 4.12 7.94
N LEU A 149 23.12 5.19 8.73
CA LEU A 149 24.27 5.85 9.37
C LEU A 149 24.97 4.92 10.37
N ALA A 150 24.21 4.15 11.16
CA ALA A 150 24.78 3.21 12.12
C ALA A 150 25.64 2.13 11.42
N ILE A 151 25.20 1.66 10.25
CA ILE A 151 25.96 0.71 9.42
C ILE A 151 27.26 1.37 8.89
N TYR A 152 27.17 2.58 8.34
CA TYR A 152 28.36 3.32 7.88
C TYR A 152 29.38 3.60 9.00
N LEU A 153 28.91 3.68 10.24
CA LEU A 153 29.76 3.82 11.43
C LEU A 153 30.28 2.48 11.96
N ASN A 154 30.24 1.41 11.15
CA ASN A 154 30.70 0.06 11.48
C ASN A 154 30.06 -0.50 12.77
N GLY A 155 28.77 -0.27 12.96
CA GLY A 155 28.00 -0.81 14.08
C GLY A 155 28.29 -0.17 15.44
N LYS A 156 28.95 1.01 15.48
CA LYS A 156 29.15 1.76 16.73
C LYS A 156 27.84 2.18 17.39
N LEU A 157 26.74 2.28 16.61
CA LEU A 157 25.41 2.58 17.10
C LEU A 157 24.54 1.32 17.03
N PRO A 158 23.70 1.05 18.04
CA PRO A 158 22.85 -0.14 18.06
C PRO A 158 21.70 -0.01 17.07
N TYR A 159 21.52 -0.96 16.16
CA TYR A 159 20.44 -0.96 15.17
C TYR A 159 19.79 -2.33 14.94
N GLU A 160 20.44 -3.44 15.26
CA GLU A 160 20.00 -4.80 14.94
C GLU A 160 18.64 -5.15 15.54
N PHE A 161 18.29 -4.53 16.68
CA PHE A 161 17.01 -4.77 17.33
C PHE A 161 15.79 -4.37 16.46
N PHE A 162 15.94 -3.41 15.53
CA PHE A 162 14.89 -3.03 14.59
C PHE A 162 14.57 -4.15 13.59
N TRP A 163 15.49 -5.08 13.38
CA TRP A 163 15.35 -6.15 12.42
C TRP A 163 15.05 -7.52 13.02
N LYS A 164 14.98 -7.59 14.35
CA LYS A 164 14.78 -8.85 15.08
C LYS A 164 13.53 -9.64 14.64
N PHE A 165 12.50 -8.95 14.21
CA PHE A 165 11.22 -9.55 13.81
C PHE A 165 10.97 -9.48 12.30
N THR A 166 11.86 -8.86 11.53
CA THR A 166 11.72 -8.84 10.07
C THR A 166 12.04 -10.21 9.49
N ARG A 167 11.48 -10.51 8.31
CA ARG A 167 11.93 -11.67 7.54
C ARG A 167 13.42 -11.55 7.33
N THR A 168 14.11 -12.65 7.58
CA THR A 168 15.57 -12.69 7.57
C THR A 168 16.12 -12.71 6.15
N ASP A 169 16.30 -11.55 5.56
CA ASP A 169 17.36 -11.35 4.61
C ASP A 169 18.31 -10.30 5.21
N ALA A 170 19.30 -10.78 5.93
CA ALA A 170 20.23 -9.94 6.67
C ALA A 170 21.04 -9.03 5.75
N THR A 171 21.18 -9.38 4.46
CA THR A 171 22.04 -8.70 3.49
C THR A 171 21.29 -7.80 2.52
N SER A 172 19.95 -7.72 2.59
CA SER A 172 19.14 -6.93 1.63
C SER A 172 19.47 -5.43 1.59
N TYR A 173 20.15 -4.92 2.61
CA TYR A 173 20.62 -3.52 2.67
C TYR A 173 21.93 -3.29 1.88
N LEU A 174 22.63 -4.36 1.47
CA LEU A 174 23.80 -4.22 0.60
C LEU A 174 23.35 -3.97 -0.84
N TYR A 175 24.11 -3.20 -1.58
CA TYR A 175 23.89 -3.04 -3.01
C TYR A 175 24.85 -3.95 -3.79
N ASP A 176 24.31 -4.84 -4.60
CA ASP A 176 25.12 -5.72 -5.42
C ASP A 176 25.93 -4.92 -6.45
N GLY A 177 27.25 -5.14 -6.49
CA GLY A 177 28.14 -4.50 -7.46
C GLY A 177 28.83 -3.22 -6.98
N ILE A 178 28.49 -2.67 -5.80
CA ILE A 178 29.20 -1.54 -5.21
C ILE A 178 29.51 -1.82 -3.75
N GLU A 179 30.80 -1.99 -3.44
CA GLU A 179 31.25 -2.12 -2.06
C GLU A 179 30.93 -0.85 -1.28
N HIS A 180 30.49 -1.02 -0.03
CA HIS A 180 30.13 0.07 0.89
C HIS A 180 28.94 0.95 0.48
N LEU A 181 28.14 0.58 -0.54
CA LEU A 181 26.86 1.24 -0.77
C LEU A 181 25.75 0.55 0.01
N TYR A 182 25.24 1.21 1.03
CA TYR A 182 24.17 0.70 1.88
C TYR A 182 22.81 1.31 1.52
N ARG A 183 21.83 0.45 1.34
CA ARG A 183 20.46 0.79 0.96
C ARG A 183 19.62 1.01 2.21
N THR A 184 18.90 2.13 2.27
CA THR A 184 17.99 2.39 3.38
C THR A 184 16.77 1.47 3.30
N ARG A 185 16.57 0.60 4.32
CA ARG A 185 15.40 -0.27 4.43
C ARG A 185 14.53 -0.01 5.67
N SER A 186 15.02 0.79 6.64
CA SER A 186 14.33 1.08 7.89
C SER A 186 13.95 -0.20 8.65
N ILE A 187 12.70 -0.29 9.10
CA ILE A 187 12.12 -1.44 9.82
C ILE A 187 11.57 -2.52 8.88
N PHE A 188 11.68 -2.35 7.56
CA PHE A 188 11.22 -3.32 6.57
C PHE A 188 12.27 -4.39 6.29
N SER A 189 11.83 -5.52 5.75
CA SER A 189 12.74 -6.61 5.35
C SER A 189 13.62 -6.24 4.15
N GLU A 190 13.11 -5.38 3.26
CA GLU A 190 13.81 -4.93 2.05
C GLU A 190 13.64 -3.43 1.79
N PRO A 191 14.64 -2.78 1.14
CA PRO A 191 14.51 -1.40 0.69
C PRO A 191 13.32 -1.15 -0.25
N SER A 192 12.96 -2.13 -1.06
CA SER A 192 11.81 -2.06 -1.98
C SER A 192 10.47 -1.94 -1.24
N TYR A 193 10.34 -2.54 -0.06
CA TYR A 193 9.13 -2.45 0.77
C TYR A 193 9.00 -1.09 1.45
N LEU A 194 10.10 -0.54 1.94
CA LEU A 194 10.13 0.86 2.40
C LEU A 194 9.70 1.79 1.27
N GLY A 195 10.29 1.64 0.09
CA GLY A 195 9.96 2.47 -1.07
C GLY A 195 8.51 2.31 -1.53
N TYR A 196 7.96 1.09 -1.49
CA TYR A 196 6.53 0.82 -1.76
C TYR A 196 5.62 1.60 -0.80
N TYR A 197 5.86 1.47 0.51
CA TYR A 197 5.10 2.19 1.53
C TYR A 197 5.19 3.71 1.36
N LEU A 198 6.40 4.24 1.17
CA LEU A 198 6.60 5.69 1.01
C LEU A 198 5.98 6.23 -0.28
N ASN A 199 5.96 5.47 -1.37
CA ASN A 199 5.27 5.82 -2.61
C ASN A 199 3.75 5.88 -2.44
N ILE A 200 3.15 5.00 -1.62
CA ILE A 200 1.73 5.09 -1.26
C ILE A 200 1.47 6.44 -0.57
N VAL A 201 2.26 6.78 0.44
CA VAL A 201 2.07 8.03 1.20
C VAL A 201 2.27 9.26 0.31
N LEU A 202 3.32 9.27 -0.52
CA LEU A 202 3.61 10.36 -1.45
C LEU A 202 2.48 10.56 -2.46
N GLY A 203 1.95 9.47 -3.03
CA GLY A 203 0.82 9.52 -3.94
C GLY A 203 -0.46 10.05 -3.28
N MET A 204 -0.74 9.65 -2.03
CA MET A 204 -1.89 10.19 -1.29
C MET A 204 -1.70 11.68 -0.98
N ASN A 205 -0.48 12.15 -0.71
CA ASN A 205 -0.20 13.56 -0.48
C ASN A 205 -0.52 14.42 -1.71
N TYR A 206 -0.20 13.93 -2.92
CA TYR A 206 -0.34 14.71 -4.14
C TYR A 206 -1.68 14.53 -4.86
N PHE A 207 -2.31 13.36 -4.74
CA PHE A 207 -3.44 13.00 -5.60
C PHE A 207 -4.77 12.82 -4.86
N ASN A 208 -4.82 13.12 -3.53
CA ASN A 208 -6.08 13.03 -2.79
C ASN A 208 -7.11 14.04 -3.33
N LYS A 209 -8.37 13.61 -3.48
CA LYS A 209 -9.49 14.47 -3.91
C LYS A 209 -10.14 15.30 -2.79
N TRP A 210 -9.58 15.28 -1.59
CA TRP A 210 -10.12 16.00 -0.45
C TRP A 210 -9.48 17.38 -0.23
N ASP A 211 -8.62 17.84 -1.18
CA ASP A 211 -7.82 19.06 -1.06
C ASP A 211 -7.03 19.15 0.27
N ILE A 212 -6.61 18.02 0.79
CA ILE A 212 -5.81 17.98 2.00
C ILE A 212 -4.38 18.36 1.62
N LYS A 213 -3.98 19.56 1.99
CA LYS A 213 -2.62 20.04 1.74
C LYS A 213 -1.69 19.53 2.83
N ILE A 214 -0.65 18.84 2.42
CA ILE A 214 0.48 18.42 3.26
C ILE A 214 1.64 19.38 3.03
N ASN A 215 2.43 19.62 4.07
CA ASN A 215 3.61 20.47 3.96
C ASN A 215 4.58 19.88 2.91
N LYS A 216 4.97 20.71 1.94
CA LYS A 216 5.87 20.32 0.85
C LYS A 216 7.21 19.73 1.33
N TYR A 217 7.69 20.17 2.48
CA TYR A 217 8.93 19.64 3.06
C TYR A 217 8.80 18.18 3.53
N ILE A 218 7.60 17.76 3.96
CA ILE A 218 7.32 16.36 4.29
C ILE A 218 7.40 15.50 3.03
N SER A 219 6.73 15.92 1.96
CA SER A 219 6.78 15.20 0.68
C SER A 219 8.21 15.16 0.09
N LEU A 220 8.97 16.26 0.24
CA LEU A 220 10.38 16.29 -0.17
C LEU A 220 11.22 15.30 0.66
N PHE A 221 11.06 15.28 1.98
CA PHE A 221 11.79 14.35 2.86
C PHE A 221 11.47 12.88 2.52
N ILE A 222 10.19 12.57 2.27
CA ILE A 222 9.77 11.23 1.80
C ILE A 222 10.44 10.91 0.45
N THR A 223 10.46 11.85 -0.51
CA THR A 223 11.10 11.67 -1.81
C THR A 223 12.59 11.36 -1.67
N VAL A 224 13.32 12.12 -0.84
CA VAL A 224 14.73 11.86 -0.55
C VAL A 224 14.91 10.47 0.06
N THR A 225 14.07 10.08 1.01
CA THR A 225 14.16 8.75 1.61
C THR A 225 13.92 7.63 0.59
N ILE A 226 12.99 7.81 -0.37
CA ILE A 226 12.79 6.84 -1.45
C ILE A 226 14.06 6.69 -2.30
N ILE A 227 14.74 7.79 -2.62
CA ILE A 227 16.01 7.75 -3.36
C ILE A 227 17.05 6.97 -2.58
N LEU A 228 17.19 7.20 -1.27
CA LEU A 228 18.13 6.49 -0.39
C LEU A 228 17.85 4.98 -0.27
N THR A 229 16.69 4.50 -0.70
CA THR A 229 16.44 3.04 -0.80
C THR A 229 17.27 2.39 -1.90
N PHE A 230 17.77 3.13 -2.87
CA PHE A 230 18.41 2.61 -4.09
C PHE A 230 17.61 1.45 -4.72
N SER A 231 16.29 1.47 -4.56
CA SER A 231 15.38 0.51 -5.17
C SER A 231 14.90 1.06 -6.51
N TYR A 232 15.37 0.48 -7.61
CA TYR A 232 15.04 0.94 -8.96
C TYR A 232 13.53 1.05 -9.18
N SER A 233 12.77 0.01 -8.83
CA SER A 233 11.31 0.03 -8.99
C SER A 233 10.63 1.11 -8.12
N SER A 234 11.12 1.36 -6.92
CA SER A 234 10.57 2.40 -6.04
C SER A 234 10.88 3.80 -6.54
N ILE A 235 12.09 4.01 -7.06
CA ILE A 235 12.50 5.27 -7.69
C ILE A 235 11.71 5.50 -8.97
N ALA A 236 11.49 4.48 -9.80
CA ALA A 236 10.68 4.59 -11.01
C ALA A 236 9.23 5.02 -10.70
N VAL A 237 8.58 4.40 -9.71
CA VAL A 237 7.23 4.79 -9.28
C VAL A 237 7.22 6.21 -8.71
N MET A 238 8.21 6.59 -7.91
CA MET A 238 8.36 7.95 -7.39
C MET A 238 8.50 8.96 -8.54
N LEU A 239 9.27 8.67 -9.58
CA LEU A 239 9.38 9.54 -10.76
C LEU A 239 8.05 9.69 -11.48
N VAL A 240 7.29 8.61 -11.65
CA VAL A 240 5.92 8.68 -12.22
C VAL A 240 5.04 9.61 -11.36
N ILE A 241 5.08 9.48 -10.02
CA ILE A 241 4.33 10.36 -9.13
C ILE A 241 4.75 11.83 -9.31
N GLN A 242 6.04 12.12 -9.37
CA GLN A 242 6.55 13.50 -9.54
C GLN A 242 6.15 14.09 -10.90
N VAL A 243 6.24 13.31 -11.96
CA VAL A 243 5.81 13.73 -13.32
C VAL A 243 4.31 14.03 -13.33
N LEU A 244 3.47 13.14 -12.80
CA LEU A 244 2.03 13.35 -12.70
C LEU A 244 1.67 14.55 -11.83
N HIS A 245 2.43 14.80 -10.76
CA HIS A 245 2.27 15.97 -9.90
C HIS A 245 2.66 17.25 -10.63
N PHE A 246 3.81 17.26 -11.33
CA PHE A 246 4.28 18.39 -12.12
C PHE A 246 3.24 18.82 -13.16
N PHE A 247 2.69 17.90 -13.95
CA PHE A 247 1.64 18.20 -14.91
C PHE A 247 0.34 18.73 -14.28
N THR A 248 0.17 18.59 -12.97
CA THR A 248 -0.97 19.17 -12.25
C THR A 248 -0.74 20.64 -11.88
N LEU A 249 0.49 20.97 -11.50
CA LEU A 249 0.85 22.32 -11.02
C LEU A 249 1.07 23.31 -12.15
N THR A 250 1.49 22.83 -13.32
CA THR A 250 1.86 23.69 -14.43
C THR A 250 0.67 23.93 -15.38
N ASN A 251 0.03 25.09 -15.23
CA ASN A 251 -0.34 25.82 -16.43
C ASN A 251 0.99 26.14 -17.14
N LEU A 252 1.37 25.33 -18.12
CA LEU A 252 2.64 25.46 -18.89
C LEU A 252 2.86 26.89 -19.42
N LYS A 253 1.81 27.70 -19.54
CA LYS A 253 1.84 29.11 -19.95
C LYS A 253 2.40 30.08 -18.90
N LYS A 254 2.68 29.65 -17.68
CA LYS A 254 3.13 30.52 -16.57
C LYS A 254 4.55 30.20 -16.03
N ILE A 255 5.32 29.37 -16.71
CA ILE A 255 6.71 29.12 -16.33
C ILE A 255 7.50 30.40 -16.63
N ARG A 256 7.68 31.23 -15.59
CA ARG A 256 8.64 32.34 -15.66
C ARG A 256 10.01 31.80 -15.35
N PHE A 257 10.98 32.04 -16.26
CA PHE A 257 12.39 31.77 -16.00
C PHE A 257 12.81 32.50 -14.73
N ASN A 258 13.34 31.77 -13.74
CA ASN A 258 13.87 32.32 -12.50
C ASN A 258 15.28 31.79 -12.30
N TRP A 259 16.22 32.65 -11.94
CA TRP A 259 17.59 32.30 -11.60
C TRP A 259 17.69 31.18 -10.57
N PHE A 260 16.68 31.06 -9.70
CA PHE A 260 16.61 29.96 -8.74
C PHE A 260 16.54 28.58 -9.42
N TYR A 261 15.81 28.43 -10.52
CA TYR A 261 15.77 27.15 -11.27
C TYR A 261 17.11 26.83 -11.94
N LEU A 262 17.84 27.87 -12.40
CA LEU A 262 19.18 27.69 -12.94
C LEU A 262 20.16 27.22 -11.86
N LEU A 263 20.12 27.82 -10.67
CA LEU A 263 20.93 27.38 -9.53
C LEU A 263 20.60 25.95 -9.10
N CYS A 264 19.31 25.58 -9.05
CA CYS A 264 18.89 24.19 -8.78
C CYS A 264 19.41 23.23 -9.86
N LEU A 265 19.39 23.62 -11.14
CA LEU A 265 19.91 22.80 -12.23
C LEU A 265 21.43 22.62 -12.12
N ILE A 266 22.17 23.67 -11.83
CA ILE A 266 23.62 23.60 -11.59
C ILE A 266 23.93 22.70 -10.38
N ALA A 267 23.21 22.87 -9.26
CA ALA A 267 23.38 22.02 -8.09
C ALA A 267 23.07 20.55 -8.41
N LEU A 268 22.04 20.28 -9.22
CA LEU A 268 21.72 18.94 -9.68
C LEU A 268 22.82 18.34 -10.54
N ILE A 269 23.40 19.11 -11.47
CA ILE A 269 24.52 18.66 -12.32
C ILE A 269 25.74 18.34 -11.45
N ILE A 270 26.05 19.17 -10.46
CA ILE A 270 27.15 18.92 -9.51
C ILE A 270 26.90 17.62 -8.73
N VAL A 271 25.70 17.42 -8.21
CA VAL A 271 25.35 16.18 -7.49
C VAL A 271 25.47 14.95 -8.39
N ILE A 272 24.97 15.03 -9.63
CA ILE A 272 25.09 13.96 -10.63
C ILE A 272 26.57 13.66 -10.90
N SER A 273 27.40 14.69 -11.07
CA SER A 273 28.84 14.52 -11.33
C SER A 273 29.58 13.89 -10.14
N LEU A 274 29.28 14.31 -8.91
CA LEU A 274 29.88 13.75 -7.71
C LEU A 274 29.50 12.30 -7.43
N PHE A 275 28.32 11.89 -7.81
CA PHE A 275 27.78 10.54 -7.58
C PHE A 275 27.65 9.74 -8.89
N TRP A 276 28.42 10.09 -9.91
CA TRP A 276 28.29 9.51 -11.25
C TRP A 276 28.40 7.98 -11.24
N ASP A 277 29.41 7.42 -10.57
CA ASP A 277 29.63 5.97 -10.51
C ASP A 277 28.44 5.23 -9.88
N ILE A 278 27.86 5.81 -8.81
CA ILE A 278 26.68 5.27 -8.18
C ILE A 278 25.47 5.32 -9.14
N ILE A 279 25.28 6.47 -9.81
CA ILE A 279 24.18 6.65 -10.76
C ILE A 279 24.33 5.72 -11.96
N GLN A 280 25.56 5.55 -12.46
CA GLN A 280 25.86 4.63 -13.54
C GLN A 280 25.41 3.22 -13.18
N VAL A 281 25.90 2.65 -12.11
CA VAL A 281 25.59 1.27 -11.70
C VAL A 281 24.12 1.09 -11.26
N THR A 282 23.57 2.04 -10.50
CA THR A 282 22.22 1.89 -9.93
C THR A 282 21.10 2.21 -10.92
N ILE A 283 21.34 3.06 -11.91
CA ILE A 283 20.30 3.53 -12.84
C ILE A 283 20.63 3.11 -14.27
N ILE A 284 21.82 3.48 -14.79
CA ILE A 284 22.13 3.31 -16.21
C ILE A 284 22.34 1.84 -16.55
N ASP A 285 23.28 1.15 -15.88
CA ASP A 285 23.61 -0.24 -16.16
C ASP A 285 22.40 -1.13 -15.88
N ARG A 286 21.63 -0.82 -14.84
CA ARG A 286 20.40 -1.52 -14.54
C ARG A 286 19.31 -1.28 -15.59
N THR A 287 19.21 -0.05 -16.14
CA THR A 287 18.28 0.21 -17.25
C THR A 287 18.67 -0.58 -18.48
N MET A 288 19.97 -0.65 -18.78
CA MET A 288 20.49 -1.48 -19.89
C MET A 288 20.17 -2.96 -19.66
N SER A 289 20.42 -3.49 -18.46
CA SER A 289 20.06 -4.89 -18.11
C SER A 289 18.56 -5.17 -18.27
N ILE A 290 17.70 -4.18 -18.00
CA ILE A 290 16.25 -4.32 -18.22
C ILE A 290 15.94 -4.38 -19.72
N LEU A 291 16.55 -3.52 -20.53
CA LEU A 291 16.37 -3.50 -21.98
C LEU A 291 16.88 -4.78 -22.63
N ASP A 292 17.99 -5.32 -22.14
CA ASP A 292 18.59 -6.57 -22.59
C ASP A 292 17.84 -7.82 -22.04
N GLY A 293 16.85 -7.64 -21.18
CA GLY A 293 16.07 -8.71 -20.57
C GLY A 293 16.85 -9.56 -19.54
N THR A 294 17.98 -9.07 -19.06
CA THR A 294 18.86 -9.78 -18.11
C THR A 294 18.56 -9.43 -16.64
N ASP A 295 17.84 -8.31 -16.35
CA ASP A 295 17.45 -7.97 -15.00
C ASP A 295 16.43 -8.96 -14.43
N TYR A 296 16.87 -9.80 -13.50
CA TYR A 296 16.07 -10.84 -12.86
C TYR A 296 14.79 -10.26 -12.20
N SER A 297 14.90 -9.13 -11.52
CA SER A 297 13.79 -8.54 -10.78
C SER A 297 12.67 -8.02 -11.70
N THR A 298 13.01 -7.40 -12.81
CA THR A 298 12.05 -6.89 -13.80
C THR A 298 11.45 -8.05 -14.60
N ARG A 299 12.28 -8.99 -15.02
CA ARG A 299 11.84 -10.22 -15.72
C ARG A 299 10.88 -11.02 -14.83
N GLY A 300 11.17 -11.19 -13.55
CA GLY A 300 10.31 -11.86 -12.58
C GLY A 300 8.92 -11.19 -12.48
N ARG A 301 8.85 -9.85 -12.50
CA ARG A 301 7.58 -9.12 -12.41
C ARG A 301 6.79 -9.12 -13.71
N LEU A 302 7.45 -8.93 -14.85
CA LEU A 302 6.78 -8.73 -16.14
C LEU A 302 6.52 -10.02 -16.90
N LEU A 303 7.41 -11.00 -16.82
CA LEU A 303 7.35 -12.23 -17.61
C LEU A 303 7.15 -13.48 -16.76
N GLU A 304 8.02 -13.73 -15.79
CA GLU A 304 8.00 -14.99 -15.03
C GLU A 304 6.78 -15.14 -14.14
N SER A 305 6.21 -14.01 -13.64
CA SER A 305 4.96 -14.06 -12.88
C SER A 305 3.80 -14.69 -13.65
N TRP A 306 3.78 -14.58 -14.98
CA TRP A 306 2.72 -15.14 -15.81
C TRP A 306 2.90 -16.62 -16.12
N GLN A 307 4.07 -17.21 -15.86
CA GLN A 307 4.34 -18.65 -16.07
C GLN A 307 3.54 -19.53 -15.09
N TYR A 308 3.08 -18.95 -13.98
CA TYR A 308 2.24 -19.66 -12.99
C TYR A 308 0.78 -19.75 -13.40
N VAL A 309 0.37 -19.09 -14.49
CA VAL A 309 -1.02 -19.16 -14.98
C VAL A 309 -1.30 -20.57 -15.47
N ASN A 310 -2.32 -21.19 -14.90
CA ASN A 310 -2.77 -22.50 -15.31
C ASN A 310 -3.63 -22.40 -16.56
N HIS A 311 -3.06 -22.73 -17.72
CA HIS A 311 -3.76 -22.63 -19.01
C HIS A 311 -4.83 -23.71 -19.18
N GLU A 312 -4.71 -24.85 -18.51
CA GLU A 312 -5.71 -25.93 -18.57
C GLU A 312 -6.95 -25.59 -17.73
N HIS A 313 -6.75 -24.86 -16.61
CA HIS A 313 -7.81 -24.46 -15.68
C HIS A 313 -7.89 -22.94 -15.52
N ILE A 314 -7.81 -22.18 -16.62
CA ILE A 314 -7.72 -20.71 -16.59
C ILE A 314 -8.88 -20.03 -15.86
N PHE A 315 -10.10 -20.61 -15.86
CA PHE A 315 -11.25 -20.03 -15.19
C PHE A 315 -11.16 -20.09 -13.66
N MET A 316 -10.50 -21.11 -13.13
CA MET A 316 -10.42 -21.37 -11.68
C MET A 316 -9.00 -21.22 -11.13
N GLY A 317 -7.98 -21.13 -11.98
CA GLY A 317 -6.58 -21.05 -11.59
C GLY A 317 -6.10 -22.28 -10.84
N ASN A 318 -5.03 -22.13 -10.06
CA ASN A 318 -4.43 -23.20 -9.25
C ASN A 318 -5.20 -23.47 -7.94
N GLY A 319 -6.18 -22.63 -7.62
CA GLY A 319 -6.90 -22.61 -6.35
C GLY A 319 -6.33 -21.61 -5.36
N ILE A 320 -7.23 -20.93 -4.63
CA ILE A 320 -6.87 -19.86 -3.69
C ILE A 320 -5.77 -20.27 -2.72
N GLY A 321 -4.66 -19.50 -2.69
CA GLY A 321 -3.52 -19.70 -1.81
C GLY A 321 -2.52 -20.76 -2.29
N HIS A 322 -2.61 -21.28 -3.54
CA HIS A 322 -1.74 -22.34 -4.07
C HIS A 322 -0.68 -21.83 -5.06
N THR A 323 -0.82 -20.59 -5.53
CA THR A 323 0.26 -19.98 -6.32
C THR A 323 1.37 -19.49 -5.39
N PRO A 324 2.65 -19.74 -5.69
CA PRO A 324 3.75 -19.19 -4.90
C PRO A 324 3.71 -17.67 -4.91
N SER A 325 4.37 -17.05 -3.93
CA SER A 325 4.42 -15.59 -3.84
C SER A 325 5.13 -15.01 -5.06
N ILE A 326 4.42 -14.27 -5.88
CA ILE A 326 4.93 -13.58 -7.07
C ILE A 326 4.71 -12.08 -6.94
N TRP A 327 5.52 -11.28 -7.65
CA TRP A 327 5.56 -9.82 -7.44
C TRP A 327 4.45 -9.04 -8.16
N ASN A 328 3.79 -9.64 -9.15
CA ASN A 328 2.76 -9.01 -9.95
C ASN A 328 1.37 -9.49 -9.50
N ILE A 329 0.57 -8.61 -8.90
CA ILE A 329 -0.73 -9.00 -8.35
C ILE A 329 -1.73 -9.43 -9.42
N TYR A 330 -1.64 -8.88 -10.65
CA TYR A 330 -2.53 -9.28 -11.75
C TYR A 330 -2.26 -10.73 -12.16
N ALA A 331 -0.99 -11.07 -12.36
CA ALA A 331 -0.59 -12.45 -12.63
C ALA A 331 -0.93 -13.36 -11.45
N TYR A 332 -0.73 -12.89 -10.19
CA TYR A 332 -1.03 -13.66 -9.00
C TYR A 332 -2.52 -14.00 -8.89
N ILE A 333 -3.40 -13.03 -9.08
CA ILE A 333 -4.85 -13.26 -9.03
C ILE A 333 -5.29 -14.21 -10.15
N LEU A 334 -4.79 -14.02 -11.38
CA LEU A 334 -5.14 -14.90 -12.50
C LEU A 334 -4.66 -16.34 -12.27
N SER A 335 -3.42 -16.50 -11.78
CA SER A 335 -2.83 -17.82 -11.50
C SER A 335 -3.51 -18.54 -10.34
N ASP A 336 -3.87 -17.81 -9.28
CA ASP A 336 -4.36 -18.39 -8.03
C ASP A 336 -5.87 -18.65 -8.05
N VAL A 337 -6.66 -17.65 -8.44
CA VAL A 337 -8.12 -17.71 -8.35
C VAL A 337 -8.85 -17.63 -9.71
N GLY A 338 -8.09 -17.54 -10.81
CA GLY A 338 -8.58 -17.67 -12.17
C GLY A 338 -9.20 -16.40 -12.76
N LEU A 339 -9.73 -16.58 -13.98
CA LEU A 339 -10.16 -15.50 -14.88
C LEU A 339 -11.31 -14.67 -14.30
N ILE A 340 -12.26 -15.28 -13.60
CA ILE A 340 -13.45 -14.58 -13.10
C ILE A 340 -13.04 -13.50 -12.09
N VAL A 341 -12.23 -13.85 -11.10
CA VAL A 341 -11.76 -12.90 -10.07
C VAL A 341 -10.78 -11.90 -10.68
N PHE A 342 -9.94 -12.33 -11.63
CA PHE A 342 -9.07 -11.43 -12.37
C PHE A 342 -9.84 -10.34 -13.12
N LEU A 343 -10.93 -10.68 -13.83
CA LEU A 343 -11.76 -9.70 -14.51
C LEU A 343 -12.44 -8.74 -13.53
N LEU A 344 -12.90 -9.21 -12.38
CA LEU A 344 -13.45 -8.35 -11.32
C LEU A 344 -12.38 -7.38 -10.79
N PHE A 345 -11.14 -7.86 -10.64
CA PHE A 345 -10.02 -7.00 -10.22
C PHE A 345 -9.62 -5.96 -11.30
N CYS A 346 -9.66 -6.34 -12.58
CA CYS A 346 -9.49 -5.40 -13.69
C CYS A 346 -10.59 -4.34 -13.71
N LEU A 347 -11.86 -4.72 -13.50
CA LEU A 347 -12.97 -3.78 -13.38
C LEU A 347 -12.79 -2.82 -12.21
N LEU A 348 -12.33 -3.31 -11.05
CA LEU A 348 -11.97 -2.46 -9.91
C LEU A 348 -10.85 -1.46 -10.29
N THR A 349 -9.81 -1.93 -10.98
CA THR A 349 -8.72 -1.08 -11.46
C THR A 349 -9.23 0.02 -12.40
N ILE A 350 -10.06 -0.34 -13.38
CA ILE A 350 -10.69 0.61 -14.30
C ILE A 350 -11.55 1.62 -13.53
N PHE A 351 -12.35 1.16 -12.57
CA PHE A 351 -13.15 2.04 -11.72
C PHE A 351 -12.30 3.06 -10.96
N ILE A 352 -11.16 2.63 -10.40
CA ILE A 352 -10.23 3.54 -9.71
C ILE A 352 -9.64 4.56 -10.70
N VAL A 353 -9.21 4.12 -11.89
CA VAL A 353 -8.65 5.00 -12.95
C VAL A 353 -9.69 6.05 -13.38
N VAL A 354 -10.92 5.64 -13.65
CA VAL A 354 -12.00 6.55 -14.07
C VAL A 354 -12.37 7.52 -12.94
N SER A 355 -12.34 7.05 -11.69
CA SER A 355 -12.63 7.90 -10.52
C SER A 355 -11.53 8.91 -10.24
N ASN A 356 -10.26 8.51 -10.34
CA ASN A 356 -9.08 9.35 -10.16
C ASN A 356 -7.89 8.76 -10.95
N ALA A 357 -7.68 9.26 -12.17
CA ALA A 357 -6.67 8.73 -13.07
C ALA A 357 -5.26 8.65 -12.46
N LYS A 358 -4.87 9.64 -11.65
CA LYS A 358 -3.53 9.67 -11.03
C LYS A 358 -3.36 8.60 -9.94
N LEU A 359 -4.37 8.44 -9.08
CA LEU A 359 -4.39 7.34 -8.11
C LEU A 359 -4.54 5.99 -8.80
N GLY A 360 -5.24 5.92 -9.95
CA GLY A 360 -5.35 4.73 -10.76
C GLY A 360 -4.01 4.30 -11.36
N ILE A 361 -3.23 5.24 -11.91
CA ILE A 361 -1.87 4.97 -12.41
C ILE A 361 -0.99 4.48 -11.24
N LEU A 362 -1.04 5.17 -10.10
CA LEU A 362 -0.32 4.73 -8.90
C LEU A 362 -0.71 3.31 -8.48
N PHE A 363 -2.01 2.99 -8.49
CA PHE A 363 -2.53 1.68 -8.15
C PHE A 363 -1.97 0.60 -9.08
N ILE A 364 -1.95 0.86 -10.39
CA ILE A 364 -1.38 -0.06 -11.38
C ILE A 364 0.12 -0.24 -11.12
N CYS A 365 0.91 0.84 -11.04
CA CYS A 365 2.36 0.77 -10.88
C CYS A 365 2.77 -0.02 -9.62
N LEU A 366 2.12 0.24 -8.48
CA LEU A 366 2.44 -0.44 -7.22
C LEU A 366 2.00 -1.90 -7.23
N ASN A 367 0.92 -2.27 -7.90
CA ASN A 367 0.47 -3.64 -8.06
C ASN A 367 1.35 -4.47 -9.02
N PHE A 368 2.12 -3.81 -9.90
CA PHE A 368 3.20 -4.45 -10.66
C PHE A 368 4.51 -4.54 -9.87
N GLN A 369 4.68 -3.73 -8.83
CA GLN A 369 5.88 -3.76 -8.00
C GLN A 369 5.83 -4.85 -6.94
N LYS A 370 4.66 -5.09 -6.33
CA LYS A 370 4.48 -6.02 -5.22
C LYS A 370 3.16 -6.79 -5.37
N GLY A 371 3.26 -8.10 -5.49
CA GLY A 371 2.11 -9.01 -5.48
C GLY A 371 1.74 -9.44 -4.06
N GLY A 372 0.51 -9.95 -3.89
CA GLY A 372 0.10 -10.57 -2.65
C GLY A 372 -1.23 -10.05 -2.10
N TYR A 373 -2.34 -10.42 -2.74
CA TYR A 373 -3.68 -10.12 -2.23
C TYR A 373 -4.01 -10.84 -0.91
N LEU A 374 -3.22 -11.82 -0.51
CA LEU A 374 -3.26 -12.46 0.81
C LEU A 374 -2.37 -11.74 1.84
N SER A 375 -1.78 -10.60 1.49
CA SER A 375 -0.99 -9.76 2.39
C SER A 375 -1.80 -8.59 2.94
N PRO A 376 -1.69 -8.22 4.23
CA PRO A 376 -2.37 -7.07 4.81
C PRO A 376 -1.99 -5.74 4.13
N GLU A 377 -0.79 -5.65 3.57
CA GLU A 377 -0.32 -4.46 2.86
C GLU A 377 -1.18 -4.10 1.65
N PHE A 378 -1.58 -5.10 0.85
CA PHE A 378 -2.46 -4.89 -0.28
C PHE A 378 -3.81 -4.30 0.16
N TRP A 379 -4.39 -4.84 1.23
CA TRP A 379 -5.69 -4.40 1.72
C TRP A 379 -5.63 -2.99 2.32
N LEU A 380 -4.54 -2.66 3.02
CA LEU A 380 -4.31 -1.29 3.51
C LEU A 380 -4.09 -0.31 2.36
N PHE A 381 -3.35 -0.70 1.33
CA PHE A 381 -3.19 0.11 0.13
C PHE A 381 -4.53 0.33 -0.57
N LEU A 382 -5.34 -0.72 -0.75
CA LEU A 382 -6.68 -0.62 -1.31
C LEU A 382 -7.58 0.32 -0.47
N LEU A 383 -7.52 0.20 0.86
CA LEU A 383 -8.23 1.11 1.77
C LEU A 383 -7.85 2.58 1.51
N MET A 384 -6.56 2.88 1.40
CA MET A 384 -6.07 4.23 1.12
C MET A 384 -6.57 4.74 -0.23
N ILE A 385 -6.47 3.93 -1.28
CA ILE A 385 -6.98 4.27 -2.61
C ILE A 385 -8.47 4.62 -2.54
N VAL A 386 -9.29 3.75 -1.94
CA VAL A 386 -10.75 3.94 -1.88
C VAL A 386 -11.13 5.16 -1.03
N ILE A 387 -10.39 5.46 0.04
CA ILE A 387 -10.61 6.65 0.86
C ILE A 387 -10.27 7.92 0.08
N PHE A 388 -9.12 7.96 -0.61
CA PHE A 388 -8.58 9.18 -1.20
C PHE A 388 -8.95 9.42 -2.67
N MET A 389 -9.51 8.44 -3.38
CA MET A 389 -9.98 8.64 -4.76
C MET A 389 -11.18 9.58 -4.88
N GLY A 390 -11.92 9.81 -3.78
CA GLY A 390 -13.09 10.70 -3.72
C GLY A 390 -14.35 10.09 -4.31
N ASN A 391 -15.52 10.69 -4.03
CA ASN A 391 -16.81 10.25 -4.57
C ASN A 391 -17.03 10.89 -5.96
N GLY A 392 -16.32 10.42 -6.99
CA GLY A 392 -16.35 11.05 -8.32
C GLY A 392 -17.68 10.97 -9.07
N TYR A 393 -18.53 9.98 -8.80
CA TYR A 393 -19.76 9.72 -9.58
C TYR A 393 -21.08 9.97 -8.85
N PHE A 394 -21.11 10.02 -7.51
CA PHE A 394 -22.38 10.10 -6.77
C PHE A 394 -22.82 11.52 -6.38
N LYS A 395 -22.15 12.57 -6.83
CA LYS A 395 -22.45 13.96 -6.45
C LYS A 395 -23.13 14.80 -7.55
N LYS A 396 -23.47 14.22 -8.71
CA LYS A 396 -24.11 14.99 -9.80
C LYS A 396 -25.63 15.12 -9.70
N ASP A 397 -26.31 14.42 -8.77
CA ASP A 397 -27.77 14.40 -8.73
C ASP A 397 -28.42 15.08 -7.53
N LYS A 398 -27.78 16.09 -6.93
CA LYS A 398 -28.44 16.91 -5.88
C LYS A 398 -28.25 18.41 -6.03
N VAL A 399 -28.09 18.92 -7.24
CA VAL A 399 -28.24 20.36 -7.50
C VAL A 399 -29.09 20.53 -8.75
N GLY A 400 -30.38 20.75 -8.54
CA GLY A 400 -31.22 21.35 -9.57
C GLY A 400 -32.48 20.64 -9.97
N ILE A 401 -33.42 20.30 -9.07
CA ILE A 401 -34.85 20.14 -9.43
C ILE A 401 -35.81 20.79 -8.40
N PHE A 402 -35.36 21.33 -7.29
CA PHE A 402 -36.26 21.92 -6.29
C PHE A 402 -36.03 23.41 -5.98
N ASN A 403 -35.72 24.26 -6.98
CA ASN A 403 -35.81 25.72 -6.82
C ASN A 403 -36.40 26.35 -8.08
N LYS A 404 -37.59 25.89 -8.48
CA LYS A 404 -38.49 26.65 -9.40
C LYS A 404 -39.91 26.29 -9.10
N ILE A 405 -40.38 26.57 -7.89
CA ILE A 405 -41.79 26.83 -7.55
C ILE A 405 -41.71 27.50 -6.18
N ASN A 406 -41.55 28.83 -6.20
CA ASN A 406 -42.24 29.84 -5.39
C ASN A 406 -41.76 31.22 -5.86
#